data_6c8c979cca8306a985216762d0f7ee9d
#
_entry.id   6c8c979cca8306a985216762d0f7ee9d
#
_cell.length_a   1.000
_cell.length_b   1.000
_cell.length_c   1.000
_cell.angle_alpha   90.00
_cell.angle_beta   90.00
_cell.angle_gamma   90.00
#
_symmetry.space_group_name_H-M   'P 1'
#
loop_
_entity.id
_entity.type
_entity.pdbx_description
1 polymer ?
#
loop_
_entity_poly.entity_id
_entity_poly.type
_entity_poly.pdbx_seq_one_letter_code
_entity_poly.pdbx_strand_id
1 'polypeptide(L)'
;MQTTKYFIGFDISADDFSASCITSPDNLVFLTQKFQNNFDGFNEFLSLLSEHHVRQAEVIICMEATGVYSENLSYFLASKEFTVCIESPHKIKNKTKVSPRKNDLIDAQAVAEYAYRYTDKLSVWKPKDEILEQIQVLLSIREHLTVQLIANVNALKSLKYKYYQTPLANQIYEQTINKLKEHIKQIDKEIKNLIDKDDSFKSKISLAKSVPGVGLLLAANLLVVTRGFTEHVNYKHMAAYSGICPYEKISGTSLHKPSRSRMCGPAKLRKLLYLAALSVRTHNKNFRKYFLRKVAEGKNKRLVLNNIENKLLKIIFAVINSGVAFTENYKSVNPVLLKTA
;
A
#
# COMPACT_ATOMS: atom_id res chain seq x y z
N MET A 1 14.62 7.97 29.91
CA MET A 1 14.67 7.86 28.44
C MET A 1 15.94 7.12 28.08
N GLN A 2 15.85 5.95 27.42
CA GLN A 2 17.03 5.27 26.87
C GLN A 2 17.57 6.11 25.72
N THR A 3 18.83 6.50 25.78
CA THR A 3 19.48 7.26 24.70
C THR A 3 19.92 6.29 23.62
N THR A 4 19.37 6.45 22.41
CA THR A 4 19.84 5.70 21.23
C THR A 4 21.30 6.05 20.95
N LYS A 5 22.16 5.03 20.87
CA LYS A 5 23.60 5.19 20.65
C LYS A 5 24.06 4.73 19.28
N TYR A 6 23.30 3.81 18.66
CA TYR A 6 23.68 3.16 17.42
C TYR A 6 22.59 3.27 16.38
N PHE A 7 22.97 3.67 15.17
CA PHE A 7 22.10 3.78 14.00
C PHE A 7 22.63 2.85 12.93
N ILE A 8 21.85 1.82 12.60
CA ILE A 8 22.26 0.80 11.65
C ILE A 8 21.45 0.97 10.37
N GLY A 9 22.14 1.13 9.25
CA GLY A 9 21.54 1.18 7.93
C GLY A 9 21.77 -0.12 7.19
N PHE A 10 20.74 -0.62 6.51
CA PHE A 10 20.84 -1.79 5.63
C PHE A 10 20.57 -1.42 4.19
N ASP A 11 21.43 -1.93 3.31
CA ASP A 11 21.14 -2.08 1.88
C ASP A 11 20.96 -3.57 1.58
N ILE A 12 19.80 -3.95 1.00
CA ILE A 12 19.35 -5.35 0.95
C ILE A 12 19.10 -5.77 -0.50
N SER A 13 19.73 -6.87 -0.89
CA SER A 13 19.52 -7.57 -2.15
C SER A 13 18.79 -8.91 -1.93
N ALA A 14 18.59 -9.68 -3.01
CA ALA A 14 17.98 -11.02 -2.91
C ALA A 14 18.84 -12.00 -2.11
N ASP A 15 20.15 -11.97 -2.33
CA ASP A 15 21.08 -12.99 -1.81
C ASP A 15 21.84 -12.54 -0.57
N ASP A 16 21.99 -11.23 -0.39
CA ASP A 16 22.79 -10.66 0.68
C ASP A 16 22.27 -9.29 1.15
N PHE A 17 22.77 -8.83 2.29
CA PHE A 17 22.55 -7.46 2.78
C PHE A 17 23.85 -6.89 3.34
N SER A 18 24.04 -5.60 3.12
CA SER A 18 25.11 -4.82 3.69
C SER A 18 24.61 -4.04 4.91
N ALA A 19 25.34 -4.10 6.01
CA ALA A 19 25.07 -3.38 7.23
C ALA A 19 26.15 -2.32 7.48
N SER A 20 25.74 -1.11 7.84
CA SER A 20 26.65 -0.07 8.35
C SER A 20 26.09 0.51 9.64
N CYS A 21 26.93 0.64 10.65
CA CYS A 21 26.57 1.18 11.96
C CYS A 21 27.29 2.50 12.23
N ILE A 22 26.53 3.51 12.65
CA ILE A 22 27.02 4.83 13.06
C ILE A 22 26.72 5.04 14.54
N THR A 23 27.71 5.57 15.28
CA THR A 23 27.56 5.89 16.70
C THR A 23 27.10 7.32 16.92
N SER A 24 26.36 7.54 18.03
CA SER A 24 25.96 8.87 18.50
C SER A 24 26.63 9.15 19.85
N PRO A 25 27.12 10.40 20.10
CA PRO A 25 26.99 11.62 19.28
C PRO A 25 28.06 11.80 18.20
N ASP A 26 29.11 10.97 18.19
CA ASP A 26 30.35 11.24 17.45
C ASP A 26 30.20 11.05 15.91
N ASN A 27 29.07 10.48 15.44
CA ASN A 27 28.82 10.21 14.03
C ASN A 27 29.95 9.41 13.35
N LEU A 28 30.56 8.48 14.09
CA LEU A 28 31.64 7.64 13.61
C LEU A 28 31.07 6.35 13.01
N VAL A 29 31.57 5.96 11.85
CA VAL A 29 31.28 4.65 11.25
C VAL A 29 32.00 3.60 12.08
N PHE A 30 31.22 2.79 12.79
CA PHE A 30 31.72 1.78 13.71
C PHE A 30 31.88 0.41 13.08
N LEU A 31 30.97 0.08 12.13
CA LEU A 31 30.90 -1.20 11.49
C LEU A 31 30.39 -1.03 10.05
N THR A 32 31.00 -1.77 9.13
CA THR A 32 30.45 -1.92 7.76
C THR A 32 30.82 -3.30 7.25
N GLN A 33 29.80 -4.17 7.07
CA GLN A 33 30.00 -5.57 6.70
C GLN A 33 28.82 -6.09 5.86
N LYS A 34 29.08 -7.12 5.06
CA LYS A 34 28.11 -7.81 4.22
C LYS A 34 27.78 -9.18 4.80
N PHE A 35 26.49 -9.56 4.75
CA PHE A 35 25.93 -10.79 5.29
C PHE A 35 25.03 -11.47 4.27
N GLN A 36 24.81 -12.78 4.38
CA GLN A 36 23.84 -13.50 3.57
C GLN A 36 22.40 -13.13 3.98
N ASN A 37 21.50 -12.97 3.01
CA ASN A 37 20.09 -12.66 3.28
C ASN A 37 19.28 -13.92 3.61
N ASN A 38 19.70 -14.61 4.68
CA ASN A 38 19.08 -15.82 5.23
C ASN A 38 19.23 -15.85 6.75
N PHE A 39 18.64 -16.86 7.41
CA PHE A 39 18.67 -16.98 8.86
C PHE A 39 20.09 -17.08 9.46
N ASP A 40 21.03 -17.70 8.74
CA ASP A 40 22.42 -17.80 9.21
C ASP A 40 23.10 -16.44 9.22
N GLY A 41 22.97 -15.67 8.13
CA GLY A 41 23.49 -14.31 8.05
C GLY A 41 22.80 -13.34 9.04
N PHE A 42 21.51 -13.53 9.34
CA PHE A 42 20.83 -12.76 10.38
C PHE A 42 21.40 -13.03 11.77
N ASN A 43 21.70 -14.29 12.08
CA ASN A 43 22.32 -14.68 13.35
C ASN A 43 23.78 -14.22 13.42
N GLU A 44 24.55 -14.30 12.32
CA GLU A 44 25.91 -13.74 12.22
C GLU A 44 25.91 -12.24 12.55
N PHE A 45 24.98 -11.48 11.98
CA PHE A 45 24.80 -10.05 12.29
C PHE A 45 24.51 -9.82 13.80
N LEU A 46 23.63 -10.62 14.42
CA LEU A 46 23.35 -10.50 15.85
C LEU A 46 24.57 -10.86 16.72
N SER A 47 25.33 -11.89 16.33
CA SER A 47 26.57 -12.29 17.02
C SER A 47 27.59 -11.16 17.01
N LEU A 48 27.75 -10.51 15.86
CA LEU A 48 28.64 -9.36 15.72
C LEU A 48 28.24 -8.17 16.63
N LEU A 49 26.94 -7.87 16.73
CA LEU A 49 26.46 -6.85 17.66
C LEU A 49 26.77 -7.22 19.13
N SER A 50 26.63 -8.49 19.47
CA SER A 50 26.93 -9.02 20.82
C SER A 50 28.42 -8.94 21.14
N GLU A 51 29.29 -9.28 20.21
CA GLU A 51 30.76 -9.18 20.35
C GLU A 51 31.19 -7.72 20.64
N HIS A 52 30.51 -6.78 20.05
CA HIS A 52 30.73 -5.35 20.27
C HIS A 52 29.95 -4.77 21.45
N HIS A 53 29.32 -5.59 22.27
CA HIS A 53 28.52 -5.18 23.43
C HIS A 53 27.41 -4.19 23.12
N VAL A 54 26.88 -4.19 21.89
CA VAL A 54 25.79 -3.34 21.44
C VAL A 54 24.47 -3.89 21.96
N ARG A 55 23.81 -3.13 22.82
CA ARG A 55 22.52 -3.53 23.40
C ARG A 55 21.37 -3.15 22.46
N GLN A 56 20.48 -4.08 22.21
CA GLN A 56 19.29 -3.91 21.37
C GLN A 56 18.49 -2.62 21.67
N ALA A 57 18.28 -2.31 22.94
CA ALA A 57 17.52 -1.12 23.36
C ALA A 57 18.18 0.22 22.98
N GLU A 58 19.45 0.21 22.59
CA GLU A 58 20.22 1.38 22.17
C GLU A 58 20.33 1.52 20.65
N VAL A 59 19.67 0.62 19.89
CA VAL A 59 19.79 0.51 18.42
C VAL A 59 18.52 0.93 17.71
N ILE A 60 18.69 1.77 16.68
CA ILE A 60 17.68 1.97 15.64
C ILE A 60 18.21 1.39 14.33
N ILE A 61 17.45 0.50 13.73
CA ILE A 61 17.75 -0.10 12.43
C ILE A 61 16.88 0.59 11.37
N CYS A 62 17.50 1.05 10.30
CA CYS A 62 16.82 1.62 9.16
C CYS A 62 17.16 0.85 7.89
N MET A 63 16.19 0.64 7.03
CA MET A 63 16.37 0.00 5.73
C MET A 63 15.51 0.67 4.66
N GLU A 64 15.98 0.56 3.42
CA GLU A 64 15.22 1.00 2.27
C GLU A 64 14.08 0.03 1.97
N ALA A 65 12.92 0.54 1.56
CA ALA A 65 11.78 -0.28 1.15
C ALA A 65 12.06 -0.92 -0.22
N THR A 66 12.82 -2.03 -0.23
CA THR A 66 13.23 -2.78 -1.44
C THR A 66 12.26 -3.91 -1.81
N GLY A 67 11.05 -3.92 -1.26
CA GLY A 67 10.03 -4.91 -1.53
C GLY A 67 10.21 -6.18 -0.71
N VAL A 68 10.08 -7.36 -1.36
CA VAL A 68 10.05 -8.66 -0.66
C VAL A 68 11.39 -9.06 -0.04
N TYR A 69 12.50 -8.53 -0.52
CA TYR A 69 13.84 -8.95 -0.05
C TYR A 69 14.14 -8.53 1.38
N SER A 70 13.58 -7.43 1.85
CA SER A 70 13.75 -6.94 3.22
C SER A 70 12.78 -7.57 4.22
N GLU A 71 11.79 -8.34 3.75
CA GLU A 71 10.68 -8.81 4.58
C GLU A 71 11.15 -9.77 5.67
N ASN A 72 11.85 -10.85 5.30
CA ASN A 72 12.33 -11.85 6.26
C ASN A 72 13.22 -11.21 7.35
N LEU A 73 14.17 -10.36 6.96
CA LEU A 73 15.03 -9.66 7.89
C LEU A 73 14.25 -8.72 8.83
N SER A 74 13.26 -8.01 8.30
CA SER A 74 12.40 -7.09 9.09
C SER A 74 11.61 -7.85 10.15
N TYR A 75 10.97 -8.97 9.78
CA TYR A 75 10.23 -9.81 10.71
C TYR A 75 11.15 -10.46 11.74
N PHE A 76 12.32 -10.96 11.33
CA PHE A 76 13.32 -11.53 12.22
C PHE A 76 13.79 -10.51 13.27
N LEU A 77 14.17 -9.32 12.85
CA LEU A 77 14.64 -8.26 13.76
C LEU A 77 13.52 -7.78 14.70
N ALA A 78 12.29 -7.63 14.18
CA ALA A 78 11.14 -7.29 15.02
C ALA A 78 10.82 -8.37 16.04
N SER A 79 10.96 -9.67 15.69
CA SER A 79 10.79 -10.79 16.63
C SER A 79 11.84 -10.80 17.75
N LYS A 80 13.01 -10.18 17.49
CA LYS A 80 14.06 -9.93 18.47
C LYS A 80 13.91 -8.57 19.15
N GLU A 81 12.76 -7.90 19.01
CA GLU A 81 12.38 -6.62 19.63
C GLU A 81 13.26 -5.41 19.23
N PHE A 82 14.01 -5.49 18.12
CA PHE A 82 14.72 -4.32 17.59
C PHE A 82 13.76 -3.26 17.09
N THR A 83 14.15 -2.00 17.25
CA THR A 83 13.45 -0.88 16.61
C THR A 83 13.81 -0.81 15.14
N VAL A 84 12.93 -1.31 14.28
CA VAL A 84 13.11 -1.34 12.82
C VAL A 84 12.33 -0.21 12.17
N CYS A 85 12.96 0.54 11.26
CA CYS A 85 12.35 1.59 10.45
C CYS A 85 12.53 1.25 8.97
N ILE A 86 11.45 1.30 8.19
CA ILE A 86 11.49 1.05 6.75
C ILE A 86 11.10 2.35 6.04
N GLU A 87 12.03 2.91 5.28
CA GLU A 87 11.86 4.21 4.64
C GLU A 87 11.86 4.13 3.11
N SER A 88 11.14 5.05 2.50
CA SER A 88 11.08 5.12 1.04
C SER A 88 12.46 5.50 0.45
N PRO A 89 12.92 4.83 -0.64
CA PRO A 89 14.14 5.18 -1.37
C PRO A 89 14.24 6.67 -1.71
N HIS A 90 13.13 7.26 -2.09
CA HIS A 90 13.07 8.68 -2.44
C HIS A 90 13.35 9.62 -1.26
N LYS A 91 12.94 9.25 -0.05
CA LYS A 91 13.25 10.04 1.15
C LYS A 91 14.73 9.99 1.49
N ILE A 92 15.34 8.81 1.39
CA ILE A 92 16.76 8.61 1.70
C ILE A 92 17.62 9.36 0.66
N LYS A 93 17.42 9.10 -0.62
CA LYS A 93 18.20 9.71 -1.72
C LYS A 93 18.13 11.23 -1.79
N ASN A 94 16.99 11.84 -1.42
CA ASN A 94 16.85 13.29 -1.44
C ASN A 94 17.55 13.99 -0.26
N LYS A 95 17.98 13.27 0.75
CA LYS A 95 18.48 13.83 2.01
C LYS A 95 19.89 13.41 2.36
N THR A 96 20.41 12.39 1.70
CA THR A 96 21.80 11.96 1.80
C THR A 96 22.56 12.45 0.57
N LYS A 97 23.84 12.85 0.77
CA LYS A 97 24.72 13.13 -0.36
C LYS A 97 25.02 11.81 -1.08
N VAL A 98 24.46 11.61 -2.27
CA VAL A 98 24.76 10.44 -3.07
C VAL A 98 26.21 10.54 -3.54
N SER A 99 27.07 9.62 -3.08
CA SER A 99 28.41 9.46 -3.64
C SER A 99 28.27 9.05 -5.12
N PRO A 100 29.13 9.59 -6.02
CA PRO A 100 29.16 9.10 -7.39
C PRO A 100 29.62 7.64 -7.51
N ARG A 101 30.19 7.07 -6.46
CA ARG A 101 30.56 5.65 -6.36
C ARG A 101 29.38 4.85 -5.78
N LYS A 102 28.84 3.94 -6.56
CA LYS A 102 27.84 2.96 -6.10
C LYS A 102 28.56 1.75 -5.54
N ASN A 103 28.33 1.46 -4.27
CA ASN A 103 28.72 0.23 -3.59
C ASN A 103 27.72 0.00 -2.46
N ASP A 104 27.23 -1.21 -2.31
CA ASP A 104 26.23 -1.63 -1.31
C ASP A 104 26.62 -1.20 0.12
N LEU A 105 27.91 -1.22 0.45
CA LEU A 105 28.42 -0.75 1.75
C LEU A 105 28.26 0.77 1.94
N ILE A 106 28.47 1.54 0.86
CA ILE A 106 28.27 3.01 0.87
C ILE A 106 26.77 3.32 0.95
N ASP A 107 25.94 2.56 0.26
CA ASP A 107 24.49 2.74 0.28
C ASP A 107 23.94 2.39 1.67
N ALA A 108 24.41 1.32 2.33
CA ALA A 108 24.09 0.99 3.72
C ALA A 108 24.52 2.12 4.69
N GLN A 109 25.70 2.70 4.49
CA GLN A 109 26.18 3.84 5.29
C GLN A 109 25.29 5.06 5.10
N ALA A 110 24.85 5.36 3.87
CA ALA A 110 23.94 6.47 3.59
C ALA A 110 22.58 6.29 4.30
N VAL A 111 22.07 5.03 4.39
CA VAL A 111 20.86 4.69 5.14
C VAL A 111 21.07 4.91 6.64
N ALA A 112 22.23 4.51 7.21
CA ALA A 112 22.56 4.74 8.62
C ALA A 112 22.67 6.24 8.94
N GLU A 113 23.33 7.01 8.06
CA GLU A 113 23.44 8.47 8.19
C GLU A 113 22.07 9.16 8.11
N TYR A 114 21.17 8.67 7.24
CA TYR A 114 19.80 9.15 7.20
C TYR A 114 19.08 8.89 8.52
N ALA A 115 19.19 7.70 9.08
CA ALA A 115 18.57 7.34 10.36
C ALA A 115 19.08 8.21 11.51
N TYR A 116 20.39 8.45 11.58
CA TYR A 116 21.02 9.31 12.58
C TYR A 116 20.50 10.76 12.48
N ARG A 117 20.54 11.35 11.27
CA ARG A 117 20.19 12.77 11.06
C ARG A 117 18.71 13.08 11.18
N TYR A 118 17.85 12.10 10.92
CA TYR A 118 16.39 12.29 10.84
C TYR A 118 15.63 11.38 11.81
N THR A 119 16.24 11.07 12.94
CA THR A 119 15.65 10.20 13.98
C THR A 119 14.24 10.62 14.38
N ASP A 120 13.98 11.93 14.48
CA ASP A 120 12.69 12.54 14.80
C ASP A 120 11.60 12.29 13.73
N LYS A 121 11.99 11.86 12.55
CA LYS A 121 11.09 11.63 11.38
C LYS A 121 10.96 10.18 10.98
N LEU A 122 11.67 9.29 11.65
CA LEU A 122 11.58 7.86 11.40
C LEU A 122 10.24 7.32 11.86
N SER A 123 9.69 6.42 11.05
CA SER A 123 8.47 5.69 11.40
C SER A 123 8.84 4.26 11.77
N VAL A 124 8.59 3.88 13.03
CA VAL A 124 8.82 2.51 13.47
C VAL A 124 7.90 1.57 12.70
N TRP A 125 8.50 0.61 12.02
CA TRP A 125 7.79 -0.45 11.33
C TRP A 125 7.31 -1.50 12.35
N LYS A 126 6.11 -2.00 12.14
CA LYS A 126 5.52 -3.07 12.93
C LYS A 126 5.09 -4.20 12.01
N PRO A 127 5.28 -5.46 12.41
CA PRO A 127 4.69 -6.59 11.71
C PRO A 127 3.20 -6.37 11.48
N LYS A 128 2.70 -6.82 10.34
CA LYS A 128 1.26 -6.87 10.11
C LYS A 128 0.69 -8.16 10.70
N ASP A 129 -0.62 -8.17 10.87
CA ASP A 129 -1.34 -9.38 11.17
C ASP A 129 -1.15 -10.42 10.07
N GLU A 130 -0.97 -11.69 10.43
CA GLU A 130 -0.68 -12.79 9.51
C GLU A 130 -1.78 -12.94 8.45
N ILE A 131 -3.05 -12.83 8.87
CA ILE A 131 -4.19 -12.92 7.95
C ILE A 131 -4.14 -11.79 6.92
N LEU A 132 -3.77 -10.58 7.34
CA LEU A 132 -3.66 -9.43 6.43
C LEU A 132 -2.52 -9.61 5.42
N GLU A 133 -1.38 -10.18 5.84
CA GLU A 133 -0.27 -10.49 4.93
C GLU A 133 -0.69 -11.58 3.92
N GLN A 134 -1.32 -12.66 4.36
CA GLN A 134 -1.83 -13.70 3.46
C GLN A 134 -2.82 -13.13 2.44
N ILE A 135 -3.75 -12.28 2.88
CA ILE A 135 -4.69 -11.60 1.98
C ILE A 135 -3.95 -10.68 0.99
N GLN A 136 -2.92 -9.96 1.43
CA GLN A 136 -2.11 -9.10 0.57
C GLN A 136 -1.43 -9.88 -0.56
N VAL A 137 -0.82 -11.02 -0.24
CA VAL A 137 -0.20 -11.93 -1.21
C VAL A 137 -1.24 -12.42 -2.22
N LEU A 138 -2.39 -12.93 -1.74
CA LEU A 138 -3.46 -13.42 -2.61
C LEU A 138 -4.02 -12.32 -3.53
N LEU A 139 -4.20 -11.11 -3.02
CA LEU A 139 -4.62 -9.96 -3.83
C LEU A 139 -3.58 -9.60 -4.90
N SER A 140 -2.29 -9.78 -4.64
CA SER A 140 -1.22 -9.53 -5.60
C SER A 140 -1.22 -10.59 -6.71
N ILE A 141 -1.28 -11.87 -6.35
CA ILE A 141 -1.35 -12.98 -7.30
C ILE A 141 -2.61 -12.85 -8.16
N ARG A 142 -3.75 -12.54 -7.56
CA ARG A 142 -5.01 -12.33 -8.28
C ARG A 142 -4.90 -11.25 -9.35
N GLU A 143 -4.28 -10.11 -9.03
CA GLU A 143 -4.08 -9.04 -10.02
C GLU A 143 -3.20 -9.51 -11.17
N HIS A 144 -2.12 -10.23 -10.88
CA HIS A 144 -1.24 -10.80 -11.89
C HIS A 144 -2.01 -11.74 -12.84
N LEU A 145 -2.75 -12.69 -12.29
CA LEU A 145 -3.59 -13.60 -13.09
C LEU A 145 -4.66 -12.84 -13.88
N THR A 146 -5.22 -11.76 -13.33
CA THR A 146 -6.20 -10.93 -14.05
C THR A 146 -5.58 -10.24 -15.25
N VAL A 147 -4.35 -9.73 -15.15
CA VAL A 147 -3.61 -9.14 -16.27
C VAL A 147 -3.35 -10.18 -17.35
N GLN A 148 -2.90 -11.38 -16.97
CA GLN A 148 -2.69 -12.49 -17.91
C GLN A 148 -4.00 -12.92 -18.59
N LEU A 149 -5.09 -13.00 -17.84
CA LEU A 149 -6.42 -13.31 -18.38
C LEU A 149 -6.84 -12.31 -19.47
N ILE A 150 -6.71 -11.00 -19.19
CA ILE A 150 -7.06 -9.95 -20.14
C ILE A 150 -6.17 -10.04 -21.40
N ALA A 151 -4.86 -10.28 -21.23
CA ALA A 151 -3.95 -10.45 -22.36
C ALA A 151 -4.33 -11.63 -23.25
N ASN A 152 -4.63 -12.81 -22.64
CA ASN A 152 -5.04 -13.99 -23.39
C ASN A 152 -6.41 -13.82 -24.09
N VAL A 153 -7.38 -13.16 -23.42
CA VAL A 153 -8.67 -12.83 -24.04
C VAL A 153 -8.50 -11.90 -25.26
N ASN A 154 -7.64 -10.90 -25.16
CA ASN A 154 -7.37 -10.00 -26.27
C ASN A 154 -6.63 -10.70 -27.41
N ALA A 155 -5.66 -11.58 -27.09
CA ALA A 155 -4.96 -12.40 -28.06
C ALA A 155 -5.93 -13.32 -28.82
N LEU A 156 -6.80 -14.05 -28.10
CA LEU A 156 -7.83 -14.90 -28.71
C LEU A 156 -8.77 -14.09 -29.62
N LYS A 157 -9.18 -12.89 -29.18
CA LYS A 157 -10.00 -12.01 -30.03
C LYS A 157 -9.28 -11.60 -31.30
N SER A 158 -7.97 -11.33 -31.25
CA SER A 158 -7.19 -10.92 -32.42
C SER A 158 -7.05 -12.04 -33.46
N LEU A 159 -7.03 -13.32 -33.01
CA LEU A 159 -6.97 -14.46 -33.93
C LEU A 159 -8.17 -14.52 -34.89
N LYS A 160 -9.35 -14.04 -34.46
CA LYS A 160 -10.56 -14.01 -35.29
C LYS A 160 -10.42 -13.15 -36.57
N TYR A 161 -9.46 -12.23 -36.55
CA TYR A 161 -9.19 -11.33 -37.69
C TYR A 161 -8.03 -11.81 -38.56
N LYS A 162 -7.42 -12.99 -38.25
CA LYS A 162 -6.40 -13.59 -39.09
C LYS A 162 -7.02 -14.28 -40.30
N TYR A 163 -6.42 -14.12 -41.45
CA TYR A 163 -6.85 -14.78 -42.69
C TYR A 163 -6.70 -16.30 -42.57
N TYR A 164 -5.54 -16.77 -42.09
CA TYR A 164 -5.35 -18.19 -41.82
C TYR A 164 -5.69 -18.49 -40.36
N GLN A 165 -6.67 -19.38 -40.19
CA GLN A 165 -7.12 -19.82 -38.88
C GLN A 165 -6.32 -21.04 -38.41
N THR A 166 -5.90 -21.03 -37.16
CA THR A 166 -5.16 -22.13 -36.53
C THR A 166 -5.96 -22.66 -35.36
N PRO A 167 -6.75 -23.77 -35.55
CA PRO A 167 -7.61 -24.31 -34.48
C PRO A 167 -6.88 -24.60 -33.19
N LEU A 168 -5.65 -25.12 -33.25
CA LEU A 168 -4.80 -25.38 -32.08
C LEU A 168 -4.52 -24.11 -31.25
N ALA A 169 -4.28 -22.98 -31.91
CA ALA A 169 -4.04 -21.71 -31.21
C ALA A 169 -5.29 -21.24 -30.44
N ASN A 170 -6.47 -21.36 -31.04
CA ASN A 170 -7.74 -21.05 -30.38
C ASN A 170 -7.94 -21.95 -29.16
N GLN A 171 -7.74 -23.26 -29.31
CA GLN A 171 -7.88 -24.23 -28.21
C GLN A 171 -6.94 -23.94 -27.04
N ILE A 172 -5.66 -23.62 -27.32
CA ILE A 172 -4.68 -23.28 -26.28
C ILE A 172 -5.13 -22.04 -25.50
N TYR A 173 -5.55 -20.97 -26.20
CA TYR A 173 -6.00 -19.75 -25.52
C TYR A 173 -7.28 -19.98 -24.71
N GLU A 174 -8.24 -20.73 -25.22
CA GLU A 174 -9.47 -21.05 -24.49
C GLU A 174 -9.19 -21.86 -23.22
N GLN A 175 -8.33 -22.88 -23.30
CA GLN A 175 -7.93 -23.68 -22.15
C GLN A 175 -7.21 -22.80 -21.11
N THR A 176 -6.27 -21.95 -21.54
CA THR A 176 -5.54 -21.04 -20.66
C THR A 176 -6.48 -20.04 -19.99
N ILE A 177 -7.40 -19.45 -20.74
CA ILE A 177 -8.40 -18.51 -20.21
C ILE A 177 -9.28 -19.19 -19.14
N ASN A 178 -9.75 -20.41 -19.40
CA ASN A 178 -10.58 -21.16 -18.45
C ASN A 178 -9.79 -21.46 -17.17
N LYS A 179 -8.54 -21.92 -17.29
CA LYS A 179 -7.67 -22.20 -16.14
C LYS A 179 -7.40 -20.97 -15.29
N LEU A 180 -7.11 -19.83 -15.94
CA LEU A 180 -6.91 -18.56 -15.25
C LEU A 180 -8.17 -18.10 -14.50
N LYS A 181 -9.35 -18.27 -15.08
CA LYS A 181 -10.63 -17.96 -14.40
C LYS A 181 -10.86 -18.85 -13.17
N GLU A 182 -10.54 -20.13 -13.26
CA GLU A 182 -10.63 -21.07 -12.12
C GLU A 182 -9.71 -20.66 -10.98
N HIS A 183 -8.44 -20.37 -11.28
CA HIS A 183 -7.48 -19.92 -10.27
C HIS A 183 -7.92 -18.61 -9.60
N ILE A 184 -8.41 -17.63 -10.38
CA ILE A 184 -8.93 -16.38 -9.83
C ILE A 184 -10.11 -16.66 -8.88
N LYS A 185 -11.02 -17.58 -9.25
CA LYS A 185 -12.16 -17.97 -8.40
C LYS A 185 -11.70 -18.65 -7.11
N GLN A 186 -10.67 -19.50 -7.19
CA GLN A 186 -10.08 -20.16 -6.01
C GLN A 186 -9.48 -19.12 -5.05
N ILE A 187 -8.73 -18.15 -5.59
CA ILE A 187 -8.16 -17.06 -4.80
C ILE A 187 -9.25 -16.21 -4.15
N ASP A 188 -10.31 -15.86 -4.89
CA ASP A 188 -11.43 -15.08 -4.32
C ASP A 188 -12.13 -15.83 -3.18
N LYS A 189 -12.23 -17.17 -3.28
CA LYS A 189 -12.75 -18.02 -2.21
C LYS A 189 -11.83 -18.02 -1.00
N GLU A 190 -10.51 -18.16 -1.21
CA GLU A 190 -9.56 -18.21 -0.13
C GLU A 190 -9.44 -16.87 0.61
N ILE A 191 -9.44 -15.73 -0.11
CA ILE A 191 -9.53 -14.41 0.51
C ILE A 191 -10.75 -14.31 1.43
N LYS A 192 -11.89 -14.82 0.98
CA LYS A 192 -13.11 -14.85 1.81
C LYS A 192 -12.94 -15.73 3.04
N ASN A 193 -12.38 -16.92 2.88
CA ASN A 193 -12.11 -17.84 3.99
C ASN A 193 -11.20 -17.21 5.05
N LEU A 194 -10.13 -16.53 4.63
CA LEU A 194 -9.22 -15.84 5.54
C LEU A 194 -9.91 -14.69 6.30
N ILE A 195 -10.75 -13.91 5.61
CA ILE A 195 -11.54 -12.85 6.24
C ILE A 195 -12.51 -13.44 7.28
N ASP A 196 -13.14 -14.57 6.96
CA ASP A 196 -14.13 -15.23 7.82
C ASP A 196 -13.50 -15.87 9.08
N LYS A 197 -12.16 -16.04 9.15
CA LYS A 197 -11.43 -16.51 10.34
C LYS A 197 -11.34 -15.48 11.47
N ASP A 198 -11.47 -14.19 11.16
CA ASP A 198 -11.43 -13.11 12.15
C ASP A 198 -12.77 -12.34 12.15
N ASP A 199 -13.48 -12.38 13.26
CA ASP A 199 -14.80 -11.76 13.39
C ASP A 199 -14.78 -10.25 13.20
N SER A 200 -13.69 -9.57 13.59
CA SER A 200 -13.50 -8.14 13.40
C SER A 200 -13.35 -7.82 11.92
N PHE A 201 -12.52 -8.58 11.17
CA PHE A 201 -12.34 -8.41 9.74
C PHE A 201 -13.62 -8.72 8.97
N LYS A 202 -14.31 -9.80 9.33
CA LYS A 202 -15.61 -10.19 8.75
C LYS A 202 -16.65 -9.09 8.92
N SER A 203 -16.79 -8.55 10.13
CA SER A 203 -17.69 -7.44 10.43
C SER A 203 -17.36 -6.20 9.59
N LYS A 204 -16.10 -5.76 9.56
CA LYS A 204 -15.66 -4.59 8.80
C LYS A 204 -15.85 -4.76 7.30
N ILE A 205 -15.58 -5.95 6.76
CA ILE A 205 -15.84 -6.27 5.35
C ILE A 205 -17.35 -6.23 5.04
N SER A 206 -18.18 -6.78 5.92
CA SER A 206 -19.65 -6.71 5.77
C SER A 206 -20.14 -5.27 5.75
N LEU A 207 -19.68 -4.46 6.67
CA LEU A 207 -19.97 -3.02 6.72
C LEU A 207 -19.51 -2.29 5.46
N ALA A 208 -18.27 -2.51 5.01
CA ALA A 208 -17.77 -1.88 3.79
C ALA A 208 -18.58 -2.29 2.55
N LYS A 209 -18.95 -3.56 2.43
CA LYS A 209 -19.78 -4.09 1.33
C LYS A 209 -21.22 -3.61 1.35
N SER A 210 -21.74 -3.11 2.47
CA SER A 210 -23.06 -2.47 2.53
C SER A 210 -23.12 -1.19 1.67
N VAL A 211 -21.96 -0.54 1.44
CA VAL A 211 -21.87 0.67 0.62
C VAL A 211 -22.02 0.30 -0.86
N PRO A 212 -22.96 0.94 -1.60
CA PRO A 212 -23.16 0.67 -3.02
C PRO A 212 -21.84 0.77 -3.81
N GLY A 213 -21.61 -0.18 -4.72
CA GLY A 213 -20.43 -0.24 -5.57
C GLY A 213 -19.17 -0.79 -4.90
N VAL A 214 -19.20 -1.09 -3.62
CA VAL A 214 -18.08 -1.70 -2.89
C VAL A 214 -18.20 -3.22 -2.91
N GLY A 215 -17.35 -3.86 -3.71
CA GLY A 215 -17.22 -5.31 -3.76
C GLY A 215 -16.13 -5.83 -2.81
N LEU A 216 -16.02 -7.16 -2.71
CA LEU A 216 -15.03 -7.85 -1.86
C LEU A 216 -13.60 -7.34 -2.10
N LEU A 217 -13.20 -7.15 -3.36
CA LEU A 217 -11.84 -6.76 -3.69
C LEU A 217 -11.47 -5.36 -3.20
N LEU A 218 -12.38 -4.39 -3.33
CA LEU A 218 -12.14 -3.05 -2.81
C LEU A 218 -12.09 -3.07 -1.28
N ALA A 219 -13.04 -3.77 -0.64
CA ALA A 219 -13.10 -3.90 0.80
C ALA A 219 -11.84 -4.60 1.37
N ALA A 220 -11.40 -5.71 0.76
CA ALA A 220 -10.19 -6.42 1.18
C ALA A 220 -8.91 -5.59 0.96
N ASN A 221 -8.80 -4.85 -0.16
CA ASN A 221 -7.65 -3.94 -0.34
C ASN A 221 -7.63 -2.83 0.70
N LEU A 222 -8.79 -2.25 1.04
CA LEU A 222 -8.87 -1.25 2.11
C LEU A 222 -8.51 -1.86 3.45
N LEU A 223 -8.99 -3.07 3.78
CA LEU A 223 -8.67 -3.79 5.01
C LEU A 223 -7.16 -3.97 5.18
N VAL A 224 -6.47 -4.43 4.14
CA VAL A 224 -5.01 -4.65 4.14
C VAL A 224 -4.25 -3.33 4.31
N VAL A 225 -4.58 -2.31 3.49
CA VAL A 225 -3.86 -1.04 3.48
C VAL A 225 -4.04 -0.26 4.79
N THR A 226 -5.19 -0.41 5.45
CA THR A 226 -5.49 0.25 6.72
C THR A 226 -5.14 -0.61 7.93
N ARG A 227 -4.48 -1.75 7.74
CA ARG A 227 -4.21 -2.74 8.80
C ARG A 227 -5.46 -3.04 9.63
N GLY A 228 -6.51 -3.48 8.95
CA GLY A 228 -7.78 -3.77 9.62
C GLY A 228 -8.54 -2.52 10.06
N PHE A 229 -8.39 -1.38 9.37
CA PHE A 229 -8.96 -0.07 9.74
C PHE A 229 -8.46 0.47 11.09
N THR A 230 -7.23 0.13 11.47
CA THR A 230 -6.54 0.68 12.64
C THR A 230 -5.59 1.82 12.26
N GLU A 231 -5.02 1.77 11.06
CA GLU A 231 -4.20 2.83 10.49
C GLU A 231 -4.98 3.59 9.40
N HIS A 232 -4.59 4.81 9.13
CA HIS A 232 -5.25 5.67 8.15
C HIS A 232 -6.78 5.80 8.37
N VAL A 233 -7.21 5.83 9.63
CA VAL A 233 -8.62 5.87 10.04
C VAL A 233 -9.42 7.07 9.51
N ASN A 234 -8.76 8.01 8.87
CA ASN A 234 -9.40 9.18 8.25
C ASN A 234 -9.43 9.02 6.72
N TYR A 235 -10.63 9.14 6.16
CA TYR A 235 -10.82 9.07 4.70
C TYR A 235 -9.98 10.09 3.91
N LYS A 236 -9.62 11.24 4.48
CA LYS A 236 -8.76 12.24 3.82
C LYS A 236 -7.33 11.71 3.65
N HIS A 237 -6.79 11.04 4.67
CA HIS A 237 -5.48 10.38 4.59
C HIS A 237 -5.51 9.27 3.54
N MET A 238 -6.58 8.47 3.51
CA MET A 238 -6.73 7.42 2.50
C MET A 238 -6.90 7.98 1.08
N ALA A 239 -7.61 9.10 0.90
CA ALA A 239 -7.73 9.79 -0.38
C ALA A 239 -6.37 10.33 -0.86
N ALA A 240 -5.56 10.88 0.05
CA ALA A 240 -4.19 11.31 -0.24
C ALA A 240 -3.29 10.11 -0.59
N TYR A 241 -3.33 9.05 0.21
CA TYR A 241 -2.57 7.82 0.00
C TYR A 241 -2.91 7.13 -1.33
N SER A 242 -4.20 7.06 -1.69
CA SER A 242 -4.63 6.50 -2.97
C SER A 242 -4.38 7.43 -4.17
N GLY A 243 -3.97 8.68 -3.93
CA GLY A 243 -3.66 9.65 -4.96
C GLY A 243 -4.87 10.21 -5.70
N ILE A 244 -6.06 10.16 -5.10
CA ILE A 244 -7.30 10.76 -5.65
C ILE A 244 -7.61 12.14 -5.07
N CYS A 245 -6.87 12.56 -4.04
CA CYS A 245 -6.99 13.89 -3.45
C CYS A 245 -6.48 14.95 -4.44
N PRO A 246 -7.24 16.03 -4.68
CA PRO A 246 -6.77 17.16 -5.46
C PRO A 246 -5.77 17.99 -4.63
N TYR A 247 -4.64 18.34 -5.25
CA TYR A 247 -3.65 19.26 -4.67
C TYR A 247 -3.60 20.54 -5.47
N GLU A 248 -3.60 21.66 -4.78
CA GLU A 248 -3.37 22.97 -5.38
C GLU A 248 -1.89 23.12 -5.76
N LYS A 249 -1.65 23.77 -6.87
CA LYS A 249 -0.31 24.15 -7.30
C LYS A 249 -0.26 25.65 -7.45
N ILE A 250 -0.02 26.33 -6.33
CA ILE A 250 0.11 27.79 -6.22
C ILE A 250 1.56 28.10 -5.86
N SER A 251 2.19 28.99 -6.56
CA SER A 251 3.54 29.50 -6.24
C SER A 251 3.57 31.00 -6.52
N GLY A 252 3.69 31.79 -5.46
CA GLY A 252 3.65 33.24 -5.53
C GLY A 252 2.37 33.78 -6.16
N THR A 253 2.43 34.98 -6.69
CA THR A 253 1.29 35.65 -7.36
C THR A 253 1.09 35.24 -8.82
N SER A 254 2.10 34.61 -9.44
CA SER A 254 2.13 34.33 -10.88
C SER A 254 1.70 32.93 -11.31
N LEU A 255 1.60 31.97 -10.38
CA LEU A 255 1.33 30.58 -10.72
C LEU A 255 0.07 30.05 -10.03
N HIS A 256 -1.08 30.18 -10.68
CA HIS A 256 -2.33 29.56 -10.29
C HIS A 256 -2.72 28.46 -11.26
N LYS A 257 -2.38 27.20 -10.95
CA LYS A 257 -2.83 26.04 -11.75
C LYS A 257 -4.04 25.38 -11.09
N PRO A 258 -5.01 24.90 -11.89
CA PRO A 258 -6.17 24.18 -11.34
C PRO A 258 -5.70 22.94 -10.55
N SER A 259 -6.36 22.69 -9.42
CA SER A 259 -6.09 21.54 -8.55
C SER A 259 -6.15 20.23 -9.34
N ARG A 260 -5.12 19.39 -9.21
CA ARG A 260 -5.04 18.07 -9.86
C ARG A 260 -4.66 17.01 -8.86
N SER A 261 -5.20 15.81 -9.01
CA SER A 261 -4.71 14.63 -8.27
C SER A 261 -3.28 14.31 -8.72
N ARG A 262 -2.38 14.01 -7.75
CA ARG A 262 -0.97 13.72 -8.05
C ARG A 262 -0.77 12.31 -8.63
N MET A 263 -1.79 11.46 -8.58
CA MET A 263 -1.71 10.05 -8.99
C MET A 263 -0.57 9.26 -8.27
N CYS A 264 -0.08 9.79 -7.14
CA CYS A 264 0.83 9.08 -6.25
C CYS A 264 0.09 7.96 -5.52
N GLY A 265 0.82 6.94 -5.04
CA GLY A 265 0.24 5.85 -4.27
C GLY A 265 -0.25 4.66 -5.13
N PRO A 266 -0.88 3.65 -4.52
CA PRO A 266 -1.17 2.38 -5.16
C PRO A 266 -2.13 2.50 -6.35
N ALA A 267 -1.65 2.23 -7.55
CA ALA A 267 -2.45 2.27 -8.78
C ALA A 267 -3.64 1.30 -8.73
N LYS A 268 -3.46 0.14 -8.08
CA LYS A 268 -4.49 -0.87 -7.88
C LYS A 268 -5.68 -0.33 -7.09
N LEU A 269 -5.43 0.36 -5.97
CA LEU A 269 -6.49 0.93 -5.14
C LEU A 269 -7.27 2.02 -5.90
N ARG A 270 -6.57 2.91 -6.64
CA ARG A 270 -7.23 3.90 -7.52
C ARG A 270 -8.12 3.24 -8.56
N LYS A 271 -7.62 2.18 -9.24
CA LYS A 271 -8.40 1.40 -10.21
C LYS A 271 -9.69 0.86 -9.59
N LEU A 272 -9.61 0.28 -8.39
CA LEU A 272 -10.78 -0.29 -7.70
C LEU A 272 -11.77 0.80 -7.29
N LEU A 273 -11.30 1.93 -6.78
CA LEU A 273 -12.14 3.09 -6.45
C LEU A 273 -12.84 3.67 -7.69
N TYR A 274 -12.10 3.78 -8.80
CA TYR A 274 -12.66 4.23 -10.07
C TYR A 274 -13.74 3.27 -10.59
N LEU A 275 -13.51 1.96 -10.53
CA LEU A 275 -14.50 0.96 -10.92
C LEU A 275 -15.75 1.01 -10.03
N ALA A 276 -15.57 1.21 -8.72
CA ALA A 276 -16.68 1.42 -7.79
C ALA A 276 -17.47 2.70 -8.15
N ALA A 277 -16.78 3.80 -8.46
CA ALA A 277 -17.42 5.04 -8.89
C ALA A 277 -18.21 4.88 -10.21
N LEU A 278 -17.69 4.12 -11.17
CA LEU A 278 -18.41 3.77 -12.40
C LEU A 278 -19.65 2.94 -12.12
N SER A 279 -19.55 1.95 -11.23
CA SER A 279 -20.66 1.09 -10.83
C SER A 279 -21.79 1.90 -10.20
N VAL A 280 -21.49 2.73 -9.19
CA VAL A 280 -22.54 3.55 -8.53
C VAL A 280 -23.13 4.61 -9.45
N ARG A 281 -22.34 5.20 -10.34
CA ARG A 281 -22.86 6.11 -11.36
C ARG A 281 -23.92 5.43 -12.24
N THR A 282 -23.77 4.16 -12.51
CA THR A 282 -24.66 3.40 -13.38
C THR A 282 -25.88 2.86 -12.63
N HIS A 283 -25.67 2.31 -11.44
CA HIS A 283 -26.66 1.51 -10.74
C HIS A 283 -27.32 2.20 -9.53
N ASN A 284 -26.73 3.27 -8.98
CA ASN A 284 -27.34 4.00 -7.86
C ASN A 284 -27.95 5.33 -8.31
N LYS A 285 -29.25 5.51 -8.03
CA LYS A 285 -30.03 6.67 -8.47
C LYS A 285 -29.45 8.01 -7.98
N ASN A 286 -28.98 8.07 -6.73
CA ASN A 286 -28.47 9.30 -6.11
C ASN A 286 -27.11 9.72 -6.71
N PHE A 287 -26.19 8.77 -6.89
CA PHE A 287 -24.91 9.02 -7.54
C PHE A 287 -25.05 9.35 -9.02
N ARG A 288 -26.02 8.71 -9.71
CA ARG A 288 -26.35 9.05 -11.10
C ARG A 288 -26.88 10.48 -11.24
N LYS A 289 -27.82 10.89 -10.37
CA LYS A 289 -28.34 12.27 -10.35
C LYS A 289 -27.19 13.27 -10.09
N TYR A 290 -26.33 12.98 -9.12
CA TYR A 290 -25.17 13.81 -8.82
C TYR A 290 -24.23 13.94 -10.03
N PHE A 291 -23.91 12.81 -10.69
CA PHE A 291 -23.04 12.80 -11.87
C PHE A 291 -23.64 13.66 -13.00
N LEU A 292 -24.87 13.40 -13.38
CA LEU A 292 -25.54 14.14 -14.48
C LEU A 292 -25.62 15.64 -14.19
N ARG A 293 -26.00 16.03 -12.98
CA ARG A 293 -26.03 17.43 -12.56
C ARG A 293 -24.67 18.09 -12.70
N LYS A 294 -23.61 17.46 -12.20
CA LYS A 294 -22.26 18.03 -12.24
C LYS A 294 -21.69 18.12 -13.66
N VAL A 295 -22.05 17.19 -14.54
CA VAL A 295 -21.70 17.26 -15.96
C VAL A 295 -22.48 18.39 -16.66
N ALA A 296 -23.77 18.56 -16.37
CA ALA A 296 -24.57 19.66 -16.88
C ALA A 296 -24.05 21.04 -16.42
N GLU A 297 -23.46 21.13 -15.21
CA GLU A 297 -22.74 22.30 -14.70
C GLU A 297 -21.40 22.55 -15.43
N GLY A 298 -21.08 21.81 -16.51
CA GLY A 298 -19.85 21.96 -17.30
C GLY A 298 -18.61 21.24 -16.73
N LYS A 299 -18.74 20.43 -15.66
CA LYS A 299 -17.58 19.70 -15.11
C LYS A 299 -17.19 18.50 -15.95
N ASN A 300 -15.88 18.30 -16.12
CA ASN A 300 -15.34 17.13 -16.85
C ASN A 300 -15.81 15.82 -16.19
N LYS A 301 -16.27 14.86 -16.99
CA LYS A 301 -16.78 13.56 -16.55
C LYS A 301 -15.82 12.81 -15.63
N ARG A 302 -14.51 12.82 -15.95
CA ARG A 302 -13.48 12.16 -15.13
C ARG A 302 -13.28 12.83 -13.77
N LEU A 303 -13.37 14.16 -13.72
CA LEU A 303 -13.34 14.91 -12.46
C LEU A 303 -14.55 14.56 -11.59
N VAL A 304 -15.74 14.46 -12.18
CA VAL A 304 -16.94 14.07 -11.42
C VAL A 304 -16.83 12.65 -10.87
N LEU A 305 -16.25 11.72 -11.63
CA LEU A 305 -15.97 10.36 -11.14
C LEU A 305 -14.97 10.37 -9.97
N ASN A 306 -13.90 11.15 -10.05
CA ASN A 306 -12.95 11.30 -8.94
C ASN A 306 -13.63 11.89 -7.68
N ASN A 307 -14.58 12.82 -7.85
CA ASN A 307 -15.38 13.31 -6.73
C ASN A 307 -16.27 12.21 -6.12
N ILE A 308 -16.78 11.29 -6.94
CA ILE A 308 -17.55 10.13 -6.45
C ILE A 308 -16.63 9.17 -5.70
N GLU A 309 -15.41 8.91 -6.18
CA GLU A 309 -14.40 8.10 -5.47
C GLU A 309 -14.15 8.63 -4.05
N ASN A 310 -13.92 9.94 -3.92
CA ASN A 310 -13.74 10.60 -2.62
C ASN A 310 -14.99 10.50 -1.72
N LYS A 311 -16.20 10.61 -2.31
CA LYS A 311 -17.45 10.42 -1.56
C LYS A 311 -17.61 8.98 -1.09
N LEU A 312 -17.28 8.00 -1.93
CA LEU A 312 -17.32 6.58 -1.56
C LEU A 312 -16.37 6.29 -0.39
N LEU A 313 -15.12 6.77 -0.45
CA LEU A 313 -14.20 6.63 0.68
C LEU A 313 -14.78 7.26 1.96
N LYS A 314 -15.31 8.48 1.88
CA LYS A 314 -15.93 9.12 3.05
C LYS A 314 -17.05 8.26 3.65
N ILE A 315 -17.90 7.67 2.81
CA ILE A 315 -19.02 6.84 3.25
C ILE A 315 -18.50 5.53 3.86
N ILE A 316 -17.54 4.85 3.21
CA ILE A 316 -16.93 3.61 3.72
C ILE A 316 -16.37 3.84 5.12
N PHE A 317 -15.56 4.88 5.32
CA PHE A 317 -14.98 5.18 6.62
C PHE A 317 -16.04 5.59 7.67
N ALA A 318 -17.09 6.30 7.27
CA ALA A 318 -18.18 6.62 8.17
C ALA A 318 -18.93 5.37 8.64
N VAL A 319 -19.22 4.43 7.73
CA VAL A 319 -19.88 3.16 8.03
C VAL A 319 -19.00 2.29 8.95
N ILE A 320 -17.71 2.20 8.67
CA ILE A 320 -16.77 1.43 9.50
C ILE A 320 -16.67 2.03 10.92
N ASN A 321 -16.53 3.36 11.02
CA ASN A 321 -16.35 4.03 12.31
C ASN A 321 -17.64 4.05 13.16
N SER A 322 -18.81 4.08 12.53
CA SER A 322 -20.08 4.02 13.24
C SER A 322 -20.54 2.60 13.59
N GLY A 323 -19.98 1.58 12.93
CA GLY A 323 -20.46 0.19 13.06
C GLY A 323 -21.86 -0.05 12.48
N VAL A 324 -22.44 0.93 11.78
CA VAL A 324 -23.79 0.86 11.22
C VAL A 324 -23.72 0.70 9.70
N ALA A 325 -24.43 -0.28 9.16
CA ALA A 325 -24.49 -0.53 7.72
C ALA A 325 -25.06 0.67 6.95
N PHE A 326 -24.63 0.84 5.70
CA PHE A 326 -25.08 1.92 4.83
C PHE A 326 -26.61 1.87 4.63
N THR A 327 -27.24 3.04 4.78
CA THR A 327 -28.65 3.24 4.45
C THR A 327 -28.79 4.43 3.48
N GLU A 328 -29.60 4.29 2.43
CA GLU A 328 -29.72 5.31 1.38
C GLU A 328 -30.25 6.65 1.88
N ASN A 329 -31.06 6.63 2.92
CA ASN A 329 -31.75 7.80 3.48
C ASN A 329 -31.09 8.33 4.76
N TYR A 330 -29.83 7.95 5.04
CA TYR A 330 -29.12 8.45 6.20
C TYR A 330 -28.96 9.98 6.11
N LYS A 331 -29.73 10.70 6.91
CA LYS A 331 -29.53 12.13 7.12
C LYS A 331 -28.41 12.27 8.15
N SER A 332 -27.26 12.76 7.71
CA SER A 332 -26.19 13.15 8.65
C SER A 332 -26.74 14.24 9.56
N VAL A 333 -26.98 13.89 10.80
CA VAL A 333 -27.30 14.89 11.83
C VAL A 333 -25.99 15.59 12.14
N ASN A 334 -25.82 16.81 11.64
CA ASN A 334 -24.66 17.62 11.97
C ASN A 334 -24.76 17.99 13.46
N PRO A 335 -23.82 17.57 14.33
CA PRO A 335 -23.90 17.88 15.77
C PRO A 335 -23.93 19.38 16.06
N VAL A 336 -23.47 20.22 15.14
CA VAL A 336 -23.52 21.70 15.24
C VAL A 336 -24.94 22.22 15.11
N LEU A 337 -25.81 21.54 14.34
CA LEU A 337 -27.21 21.96 14.15
C LEU A 337 -28.13 21.51 15.29
N LEU A 338 -27.68 20.55 16.14
CA LEU A 338 -28.43 20.13 17.34
C LEU A 338 -28.21 21.08 18.55
N LYS A 339 -27.22 21.98 18.49
CA LYS A 339 -26.97 22.98 19.55
C LYS A 339 -27.72 24.30 19.38
N THR A 340 -28.48 24.44 18.32
CA THR A 340 -29.24 25.68 17.98
C THR A 340 -30.74 25.44 17.88
N ALA A 341 -31.26 24.31 18.37
CA ALA A 341 -32.69 24.02 18.50
C ALA A 341 -33.12 23.95 19.96
#